data_cc697ce31634ac467c2276a617d73804
#
_entry.id   cc697ce31634ac467c2276a617d73804
#
_cell.length_a   1.000
_cell.length_b   1.000
_cell.length_c   1.000
_cell.angle_alpha   90.00
_cell.angle_beta   90.00
_cell.angle_gamma   90.00
#
_symmetry.space_group_name_H-M   'P 1'
#
loop_
_entity.id
_entity.type
_entity.pdbx_description
1 polymer ?
#
loop_
_entity_poly.entity_id
_entity_poly.type
_entity_poly.pdbx_seq_one_letter_code
_entity_poly.pdbx_strand_id
1 'polypeptide(L)'
;MRWFWACAVLSLSVGDAFAQDVELELVLLADASGSISEAEIAFQREGYAQAITDPRVLSAISNSAYGSIAVTYVEWAANTAVVVDWMKIDGPESASNFAAALAGAGRNAFGRNAIGAALLEGKRLIENNAFDGWRKVIDFSGDSPNSYSGPPIEAARQEVIAAGITINALPILCRFCDTPARYPDLGAIYEERIIGGRGAFVVTAESEEDLANAIRRKLILEISGGFPDRDIAQK
;
A
#
# COMPACT_ATOMS: atom_id res chain seq x y z
N MET A 1 53.35 10.71 -45.44
CA MET A 1 52.87 10.67 -44.04
C MET A 1 51.38 10.38 -44.05
N ARG A 2 51.00 9.13 -43.70
CA ARG A 2 49.56 8.69 -43.65
C ARG A 2 49.15 8.61 -42.17
N TRP A 3 48.24 9.48 -41.76
CA TRP A 3 47.68 9.48 -40.40
C TRP A 3 46.51 8.50 -40.37
N PHE A 4 46.64 7.44 -39.55
CA PHE A 4 45.56 6.57 -39.22
C PHE A 4 44.79 7.14 -38.01
N TRP A 5 43.55 7.53 -38.22
CA TRP A 5 42.63 7.84 -37.14
C TRP A 5 42.05 6.53 -36.62
N ALA A 6 42.39 6.16 -35.40
CA ALA A 6 41.76 5.04 -34.72
C ALA A 6 40.46 5.57 -34.05
N CYS A 7 39.32 5.19 -34.59
CA CYS A 7 38.02 5.36 -33.90
C CYS A 7 37.92 4.35 -32.76
N ALA A 8 38.00 4.80 -31.52
CA ALA A 8 37.65 4.02 -30.35
C ALA A 8 36.12 3.92 -30.26
N VAL A 9 35.58 2.77 -30.54
CA VAL A 9 34.16 2.45 -30.29
C VAL A 9 34.00 2.18 -28.81
N LEU A 10 33.39 3.13 -28.09
CA LEU A 10 32.99 2.96 -26.69
C LEU A 10 31.73 2.06 -26.67
N SER A 11 31.88 0.79 -26.37
CA SER A 11 30.75 -0.12 -26.15
C SER A 11 30.13 0.21 -24.78
N LEU A 12 29.01 0.92 -24.76
CA LEU A 12 28.15 1.03 -23.59
C LEU A 12 27.47 -0.32 -23.39
N SER A 13 27.96 -1.12 -22.45
CA SER A 13 27.23 -2.27 -21.94
C SER A 13 26.04 -1.76 -21.13
N VAL A 14 24.85 -1.83 -21.72
CA VAL A 14 23.59 -1.73 -20.97
C VAL A 14 23.53 -3.02 -20.15
N GLY A 15 23.85 -2.95 -18.87
CA GLY A 15 23.61 -4.05 -17.96
C GLY A 15 22.10 -4.25 -17.85
N ASP A 16 21.60 -5.43 -18.16
CA ASP A 16 20.23 -5.82 -17.84
C ASP A 16 20.08 -5.70 -16.32
N ALA A 17 19.30 -4.69 -15.89
CA ALA A 17 18.90 -4.58 -14.50
C ALA A 17 17.85 -5.67 -14.25
N PHE A 18 18.26 -6.81 -13.70
CA PHE A 18 17.33 -7.83 -13.22
C PHE A 18 16.51 -7.24 -12.07
N ALA A 19 15.20 -7.47 -12.10
CA ALA A 19 14.32 -7.11 -11.00
C ALA A 19 14.78 -7.83 -9.71
N GLN A 20 14.66 -7.14 -8.56
CA GLN A 20 15.04 -7.72 -7.28
C GLN A 20 13.90 -8.59 -6.75
N ASP A 21 14.19 -9.87 -6.52
CA ASP A 21 13.23 -10.80 -5.93
C ASP A 21 12.88 -10.41 -4.50
N VAL A 22 11.58 -10.37 -4.19
CA VAL A 22 11.04 -10.12 -2.86
C VAL A 22 9.82 -11.01 -2.59
N GLU A 23 9.49 -11.24 -1.32
CA GLU A 23 8.30 -12.01 -0.93
C GLU A 23 7.01 -11.34 -1.37
N LEU A 24 6.96 -10.02 -1.27
CA LEU A 24 5.76 -9.22 -1.48
C LEU A 24 6.11 -7.85 -2.06
N GLU A 25 5.43 -7.47 -3.13
CA GLU A 25 5.27 -6.07 -3.52
C GLU A 25 3.98 -5.53 -2.89
N LEU A 26 4.09 -4.49 -2.07
CA LEU A 26 2.99 -3.92 -1.31
C LEU A 26 2.81 -2.43 -1.60
N VAL A 27 1.69 -2.08 -2.20
CA VAL A 27 1.26 -0.68 -2.35
C VAL A 27 0.30 -0.32 -1.23
N LEU A 28 0.70 0.59 -0.36
CA LEU A 28 -0.14 1.16 0.69
C LEU A 28 -0.88 2.37 0.12
N LEU A 29 -2.18 2.23 -0.16
CA LEU A 29 -3.05 3.30 -0.67
C LEU A 29 -3.82 3.93 0.50
N ALA A 30 -3.37 5.07 1.01
CA ALA A 30 -3.96 5.78 2.13
C ALA A 30 -4.88 6.91 1.68
N ASP A 31 -6.07 7.00 2.28
CA ASP A 31 -7.04 8.05 1.98
C ASP A 31 -6.54 9.42 2.46
N ALA A 32 -6.42 10.34 1.52
CA ALA A 32 -6.14 11.76 1.75
C ALA A 32 -7.21 12.65 1.10
N SER A 33 -8.42 12.13 0.89
CA SER A 33 -9.52 12.89 0.29
C SER A 33 -9.96 14.06 1.16
N GLY A 34 -10.78 14.94 0.61
CA GLY A 34 -11.17 16.19 1.27
C GLY A 34 -11.94 16.01 2.58
N SER A 35 -12.34 14.80 2.93
CA SER A 35 -12.92 14.46 4.22
C SER A 35 -11.85 14.19 5.30
N ILE A 36 -10.60 13.96 4.91
CA ILE A 36 -9.47 13.66 5.81
C ILE A 36 -8.71 14.96 6.12
N SER A 37 -8.57 15.29 7.40
CA SER A 37 -7.79 16.44 7.86
C SER A 37 -6.28 16.19 7.82
N GLU A 38 -5.47 17.24 7.93
CA GLU A 38 -4.00 17.12 8.03
C GLU A 38 -3.58 16.29 9.27
N ALA A 39 -4.31 16.41 10.37
CA ALA A 39 -4.05 15.62 11.58
C ALA A 39 -4.33 14.13 11.37
N GLU A 40 -5.40 13.78 10.65
CA GLU A 40 -5.73 12.39 10.31
C GLU A 40 -4.73 11.78 9.33
N ILE A 41 -4.23 12.58 8.37
CA ILE A 41 -3.14 12.14 7.47
C ILE A 41 -1.87 11.85 8.28
N ALA A 42 -1.47 12.78 9.16
CA ALA A 42 -0.31 12.59 10.00
C ALA A 42 -0.45 11.34 10.90
N PHE A 43 -1.64 11.12 11.44
CA PHE A 43 -1.96 9.97 12.26
C PHE A 43 -1.93 8.65 11.49
N GLN A 44 -2.46 8.60 10.26
CA GLN A 44 -2.33 7.43 9.39
C GLN A 44 -0.86 7.11 9.09
N ARG A 45 -0.06 8.10 8.72
CA ARG A 45 1.38 7.94 8.46
C ARG A 45 2.13 7.41 9.67
N GLU A 46 1.83 7.96 10.85
CA GLU A 46 2.40 7.48 12.12
C GLU A 46 2.02 6.02 12.39
N GLY A 47 0.76 5.64 12.16
CA GLY A 47 0.29 4.27 12.30
C GLY A 47 1.04 3.29 11.39
N TYR A 48 1.27 3.65 10.12
CA TYR A 48 2.07 2.84 9.21
C TYR A 48 3.55 2.80 9.60
N ALA A 49 4.12 3.94 10.03
CA ALA A 49 5.51 4.02 10.50
C ALA A 49 5.75 3.13 11.72
N GLN A 50 4.86 3.16 12.69
CA GLN A 50 4.91 2.29 13.88
C GLN A 50 4.74 0.82 13.51
N ALA A 51 3.81 0.50 12.60
CA ALA A 51 3.54 -0.87 12.21
C ALA A 51 4.72 -1.49 11.46
N ILE A 52 5.31 -0.79 10.49
CA ILE A 52 6.43 -1.34 9.68
C ILE A 52 7.70 -1.58 10.52
N THR A 53 7.88 -0.82 11.61
CA THR A 53 9.00 -0.97 12.55
C THR A 53 8.70 -1.93 13.71
N ASP A 54 7.46 -2.44 13.84
CA ASP A 54 7.08 -3.37 14.92
C ASP A 54 7.88 -4.69 14.78
N PRO A 55 8.48 -5.20 15.88
CA PRO A 55 9.26 -6.43 15.85
C PRO A 55 8.52 -7.65 15.30
N ARG A 56 7.19 -7.71 15.42
CA ARG A 56 6.36 -8.81 14.87
C ARG A 56 6.23 -8.72 13.36
N VAL A 57 6.14 -7.51 12.81
CA VAL A 57 6.15 -7.28 11.35
C VAL A 57 7.53 -7.61 10.79
N LEU A 58 8.60 -7.14 11.42
CA LEU A 58 9.98 -7.47 11.04
C LEU A 58 10.25 -8.98 11.11
N SER A 59 9.70 -9.66 12.13
CA SER A 59 9.78 -11.11 12.24
C SER A 59 9.02 -11.82 11.11
N ALA A 60 7.84 -11.31 10.71
CA ALA A 60 7.11 -11.87 9.58
C ALA A 60 7.90 -11.71 8.26
N ILE A 61 8.55 -10.56 8.05
CA ILE A 61 9.42 -10.31 6.89
C ILE A 61 10.60 -11.29 6.89
N SER A 62 11.37 -11.34 7.99
CA SER A 62 12.58 -12.16 8.08
C SER A 62 12.32 -13.66 7.98
N ASN A 63 11.13 -14.12 8.36
CA ASN A 63 10.73 -15.52 8.26
C ASN A 63 10.05 -15.86 6.92
N SER A 64 9.86 -14.91 6.01
CA SER A 64 9.36 -15.17 4.67
C SER A 64 10.43 -15.84 3.80
N ALA A 65 10.05 -16.42 2.66
CA ALA A 65 10.98 -17.17 1.81
C ALA A 65 12.13 -16.29 1.28
N TYR A 66 11.86 -15.04 0.97
CA TYR A 66 12.85 -14.08 0.46
C TYR A 66 13.47 -13.19 1.55
N GLY A 67 12.96 -13.22 2.77
CA GLY A 67 13.43 -12.39 3.89
C GLY A 67 13.28 -10.89 3.66
N SER A 68 12.51 -10.48 2.68
CA SER A 68 12.32 -9.08 2.30
C SER A 68 11.01 -8.85 1.57
N ILE A 69 10.50 -7.61 1.67
CA ILE A 69 9.35 -7.09 0.91
C ILE A 69 9.73 -5.78 0.24
N ALA A 70 9.03 -5.41 -0.83
CA ALA A 70 9.07 -4.07 -1.41
C ALA A 70 7.79 -3.32 -1.06
N VAL A 71 7.91 -2.09 -0.55
CA VAL A 71 6.77 -1.28 -0.10
C VAL A 71 6.84 0.11 -0.70
N THR A 72 5.71 0.65 -1.11
CA THR A 72 5.51 2.07 -1.45
C THR A 72 4.30 2.61 -0.72
N TYR A 73 4.30 3.89 -0.37
CA TYR A 73 3.18 4.57 0.28
C TYR A 73 2.64 5.68 -0.61
N VAL A 74 1.35 5.60 -0.89
CA VAL A 74 0.66 6.48 -1.84
C VAL A 74 -0.57 7.06 -1.15
N GLU A 75 -0.72 8.37 -1.20
CA GLU A 75 -1.95 9.04 -0.81
C GLU A 75 -2.87 9.18 -2.02
N TRP A 76 -4.17 8.95 -1.81
CA TRP A 76 -5.17 9.06 -2.86
C TRP A 76 -6.33 9.99 -2.48
N ALA A 77 -6.82 10.71 -3.48
CA ALA A 77 -7.98 11.61 -3.43
C ALA A 77 -8.59 11.70 -4.84
N ALA A 78 -8.80 12.89 -5.41
CA ALA A 78 -9.08 13.08 -6.83
C ALA A 78 -7.84 12.86 -7.71
N ASN A 79 -6.67 13.06 -7.14
CA ASN A 79 -5.36 12.66 -7.66
C ASN A 79 -4.70 11.66 -6.71
N THR A 80 -3.63 11.05 -7.17
CA THR A 80 -2.73 10.21 -6.37
C THR A 80 -1.37 10.87 -6.23
N ALA A 81 -0.69 10.64 -5.11
CA ALA A 81 0.65 11.13 -4.85
C ALA A 81 1.49 10.05 -4.18
N VAL A 82 2.59 9.66 -4.79
CA VAL A 82 3.60 8.81 -4.16
C VAL A 82 4.29 9.64 -3.08
N VAL A 83 4.12 9.25 -1.83
CA VAL A 83 4.71 9.90 -0.65
C VAL A 83 6.07 9.29 -0.33
N VAL A 84 6.15 7.96 -0.37
CA VAL A 84 7.39 7.19 -0.27
C VAL A 84 7.47 6.27 -1.46
N ASP A 85 8.49 6.44 -2.27
CA ASP A 85 8.75 5.57 -3.42
C ASP A 85 9.10 4.14 -2.96
N TRP A 86 9.15 3.20 -3.90
CA TRP A 86 9.46 1.83 -3.61
C TRP A 86 10.75 1.68 -2.80
N MET A 87 10.63 1.04 -1.64
CA MET A 87 11.76 0.69 -0.78
C MET A 87 11.72 -0.80 -0.43
N LYS A 88 12.88 -1.44 -0.50
CA LYS A 88 13.07 -2.79 0.03
C LYS A 88 13.17 -2.73 1.55
N ILE A 89 12.34 -3.53 2.22
CA ILE A 89 12.39 -3.72 3.68
C ILE A 89 12.89 -5.14 3.95
N ASP A 90 14.08 -5.24 4.52
CA ASP A 90 14.76 -6.49 4.84
C ASP A 90 15.32 -6.53 6.26
N GLY A 91 15.01 -5.49 7.06
CA GLY A 91 15.41 -5.43 8.45
C GLY A 91 15.05 -4.10 9.13
N PRO A 92 15.49 -3.92 10.40
CA PRO A 92 15.13 -2.76 11.20
C PRO A 92 15.60 -1.41 10.62
N GLU A 93 16.77 -1.39 9.95
CA GLU A 93 17.33 -0.17 9.36
C GLU A 93 16.47 0.31 8.19
N SER A 94 16.18 -0.58 7.22
CA SER A 94 15.34 -0.25 6.06
C SER A 94 13.92 0.12 6.46
N ALA A 95 13.33 -0.54 7.47
CA ALA A 95 12.04 -0.19 8.03
C ALA A 95 12.06 1.21 8.69
N SER A 96 13.11 1.54 9.44
CA SER A 96 13.27 2.87 10.05
C SER A 96 13.43 3.98 9.01
N ASN A 97 14.13 3.69 7.91
CA ASN A 97 14.27 4.64 6.79
C ASN A 97 12.92 4.90 6.11
N PHE A 98 12.11 3.87 5.90
CA PHE A 98 10.75 4.01 5.36
C PHE A 98 9.87 4.84 6.31
N ALA A 99 9.87 4.54 7.61
CA ALA A 99 9.13 5.29 8.63
C ALA A 99 9.54 6.78 8.68
N ALA A 100 10.83 7.07 8.60
CA ALA A 100 11.34 8.45 8.58
C ALA A 100 10.89 9.21 7.31
N ALA A 101 10.84 8.54 6.15
CA ALA A 101 10.35 9.13 4.92
C ALA A 101 8.86 9.50 5.00
N LEU A 102 8.03 8.66 5.66
CA LEU A 102 6.62 8.97 5.92
C LEU A 102 6.44 10.23 6.77
N ALA A 103 7.22 10.36 7.86
CA ALA A 103 7.10 11.47 8.80
C ALA A 103 7.48 12.83 8.19
N GLY A 104 8.40 12.85 7.22
CA GLY A 104 8.91 14.08 6.62
C GLY A 104 8.08 14.64 5.46
N ALA A 105 7.05 13.93 5.02
CA ALA A 105 6.34 14.29 3.79
C ALA A 105 5.19 15.28 4.01
N GLY A 106 4.99 16.21 3.06
CA GLY A 106 3.81 17.05 2.96
C GLY A 106 2.65 16.34 2.26
N ARG A 107 1.41 16.82 2.44
CA ARG A 107 0.23 16.35 1.71
C ARG A 107 0.31 16.80 0.24
N ASN A 108 0.09 15.87 -0.69
CA ASN A 108 0.09 16.14 -2.13
C ASN A 108 -1.12 15.53 -2.87
N ALA A 109 -2.02 14.82 -2.16
CA ALA A 109 -3.28 14.34 -2.70
C ALA A 109 -4.45 15.18 -2.16
N PHE A 110 -5.30 15.65 -3.07
CA PHE A 110 -6.38 16.60 -2.77
C PHE A 110 -7.64 16.28 -3.57
N GLY A 111 -8.76 16.74 -3.06
CA GLY A 111 -10.05 16.66 -3.72
C GLY A 111 -10.94 15.54 -3.22
N ARG A 112 -11.91 15.12 -4.03
CA ARG A 112 -12.90 14.10 -3.64
C ARG A 112 -12.38 12.70 -3.98
N ASN A 113 -13.02 11.70 -3.41
CA ASN A 113 -12.66 10.28 -3.62
C ASN A 113 -12.70 9.86 -5.09
N ALA A 114 -11.63 9.24 -5.56
CA ALA A 114 -11.50 8.60 -6.85
C ALA A 114 -10.95 7.17 -6.68
N ILE A 115 -11.73 6.30 -6.02
CA ILE A 115 -11.32 4.96 -5.59
C ILE A 115 -10.82 4.12 -6.78
N GLY A 116 -11.60 4.09 -7.89
CA GLY A 116 -11.18 3.33 -9.06
C GLY A 116 -9.85 3.80 -9.65
N ALA A 117 -9.60 5.13 -9.66
CA ALA A 117 -8.32 5.67 -10.11
C ALA A 117 -7.17 5.29 -9.15
N ALA A 118 -7.41 5.29 -7.84
CA ALA A 118 -6.43 4.86 -6.84
C ALA A 118 -6.03 3.39 -7.03
N LEU A 119 -7.00 2.50 -7.25
CA LEU A 119 -6.74 1.08 -7.51
C LEU A 119 -5.90 0.88 -8.78
N LEU A 120 -6.22 1.59 -9.87
CA LEU A 120 -5.44 1.51 -11.11
C LEU A 120 -4.04 2.11 -10.98
N GLU A 121 -3.87 3.14 -10.16
CA GLU A 121 -2.53 3.66 -9.85
C GLU A 121 -1.70 2.64 -9.07
N GLY A 122 -2.29 1.96 -8.08
CA GLY A 122 -1.64 0.86 -7.38
C GLY A 122 -1.17 -0.25 -8.34
N LYS A 123 -2.02 -0.64 -9.29
CA LYS A 123 -1.66 -1.58 -10.35
C LYS A 123 -0.48 -1.07 -11.18
N ARG A 124 -0.55 0.19 -11.65
CA ARG A 124 0.51 0.80 -12.45
C ARG A 124 1.86 0.80 -11.73
N LEU A 125 1.86 1.10 -10.44
CA LEU A 125 3.07 1.11 -9.61
C LEU A 125 3.68 -0.28 -9.49
N ILE A 126 2.86 -1.33 -9.31
CA ILE A 126 3.32 -2.72 -9.26
C ILE A 126 3.89 -3.18 -10.61
N GLU A 127 3.29 -2.78 -11.71
CA GLU A 127 3.74 -3.17 -13.06
C GLU A 127 4.99 -2.41 -13.54
N ASN A 128 5.37 -1.30 -12.87
CA ASN A 128 6.44 -0.42 -13.32
C ASN A 128 7.43 -0.09 -12.19
N ASN A 129 7.95 -1.10 -11.52
CA ASN A 129 9.00 -0.94 -10.50
C ASN A 129 10.19 -1.87 -10.79
N ALA A 130 11.19 -1.87 -9.91
CA ALA A 130 12.42 -2.64 -10.05
C ALA A 130 12.43 -3.94 -9.23
N PHE A 131 11.26 -4.38 -8.74
CA PHE A 131 11.11 -5.59 -7.94
C PHE A 131 10.32 -6.66 -8.69
N ASP A 132 10.50 -7.93 -8.30
CA ASP A 132 9.66 -9.05 -8.71
C ASP A 132 9.16 -9.79 -7.47
N GLY A 133 7.98 -9.40 -7.03
CA GLY A 133 7.32 -9.96 -5.86
C GLY A 133 6.66 -11.29 -6.16
N TRP A 134 6.95 -12.31 -5.35
CA TRP A 134 6.20 -13.56 -5.37
C TRP A 134 4.68 -13.33 -5.20
N ARG A 135 4.31 -12.34 -4.40
CA ARG A 135 2.94 -11.84 -4.24
C ARG A 135 2.88 -10.34 -4.49
N LYS A 136 1.76 -9.89 -5.04
CA LYS A 136 1.50 -8.50 -5.39
C LYS A 136 0.21 -8.06 -4.72
N VAL A 137 0.28 -7.06 -3.85
CA VAL A 137 -0.85 -6.64 -3.01
C VAL A 137 -1.01 -5.13 -3.02
N ILE A 138 -2.25 -4.70 -3.13
CA ILE A 138 -2.70 -3.33 -2.83
C ILE A 138 -3.41 -3.37 -1.48
N ASP A 139 -2.90 -2.64 -0.50
CA ASP A 139 -3.55 -2.33 0.78
C ASP A 139 -4.32 -1.02 0.62
N PHE A 140 -5.64 -1.11 0.49
CA PHE A 140 -6.51 0.07 0.32
C PHE A 140 -7.10 0.49 1.65
N SER A 141 -6.84 1.72 2.12
CA SER A 141 -7.47 2.29 3.30
C SER A 141 -8.34 3.51 2.97
N GLY A 142 -9.45 3.67 3.69
CA GLY A 142 -10.35 4.80 3.53
C GLY A 142 -11.55 4.76 4.47
N ASP A 143 -12.29 5.90 4.51
CA ASP A 143 -13.42 6.14 5.41
C ASP A 143 -14.79 6.18 4.71
N SER A 144 -14.82 5.94 3.40
CA SER A 144 -16.04 6.09 2.59
C SER A 144 -16.12 5.08 1.45
N PRO A 145 -17.31 4.57 1.13
CA PRO A 145 -17.53 3.67 0.00
C PRO A 145 -17.74 4.41 -1.33
N ASN A 146 -17.77 5.75 -1.31
CA ASN A 146 -18.17 6.55 -2.46
C ASN A 146 -16.98 6.96 -3.31
N SER A 147 -17.12 6.86 -4.63
CA SER A 147 -16.21 7.40 -5.63
C SER A 147 -16.93 8.46 -6.45
N TYR A 148 -16.32 9.62 -6.65
CA TYR A 148 -16.95 10.77 -7.30
C TYR A 148 -16.34 11.11 -8.64
N SER A 149 -15.18 10.53 -8.95
CA SER A 149 -14.46 10.72 -10.21
C SER A 149 -13.63 9.49 -10.56
N GLY A 150 -13.10 9.47 -11.77
CA GLY A 150 -12.31 8.34 -12.28
C GLY A 150 -13.18 7.16 -12.75
N PRO A 151 -12.54 6.02 -13.06
CA PRO A 151 -13.23 4.82 -13.50
C PRO A 151 -14.14 4.24 -12.40
N PRO A 152 -15.20 3.48 -12.79
CA PRO A 152 -16.01 2.74 -11.83
C PRO A 152 -15.15 1.79 -10.98
N ILE A 153 -15.45 1.69 -9.68
CA ILE A 153 -14.70 0.85 -8.74
C ILE A 153 -14.64 -0.59 -9.22
N GLU A 154 -15.78 -1.14 -9.64
CA GLU A 154 -15.86 -2.53 -10.10
C GLU A 154 -14.97 -2.80 -11.32
N ALA A 155 -14.95 -1.91 -12.31
CA ALA A 155 -14.11 -2.06 -13.49
C ALA A 155 -12.62 -2.00 -13.13
N ALA A 156 -12.21 -1.05 -12.30
CA ALA A 156 -10.84 -0.94 -11.81
C ALA A 156 -10.43 -2.17 -10.99
N ARG A 157 -11.29 -2.62 -10.06
CA ARG A 157 -11.08 -3.83 -9.27
C ARG A 157 -10.85 -5.06 -10.16
N GLN A 158 -11.70 -5.28 -11.16
CA GLN A 158 -11.57 -6.41 -12.08
C GLN A 158 -10.26 -6.35 -12.86
N GLU A 159 -9.84 -5.17 -13.32
CA GLU A 159 -8.58 -4.99 -14.01
C GLU A 159 -7.36 -5.30 -13.13
N VAL A 160 -7.37 -4.86 -11.87
CA VAL A 160 -6.32 -5.16 -10.89
C VAL A 160 -6.24 -6.66 -10.61
N ILE A 161 -7.39 -7.33 -10.40
CA ILE A 161 -7.44 -8.78 -10.15
C ILE A 161 -6.98 -9.58 -11.37
N ALA A 162 -7.36 -9.15 -12.58
CA ALA A 162 -6.94 -9.80 -13.82
C ALA A 162 -5.41 -9.73 -14.04
N ALA A 163 -4.74 -8.72 -13.46
CA ALA A 163 -3.28 -8.61 -13.44
C ALA A 163 -2.61 -9.51 -12.37
N GLY A 164 -3.38 -10.34 -11.64
CA GLY A 164 -2.86 -11.21 -10.58
C GLY A 164 -2.57 -10.50 -9.25
N ILE A 165 -3.04 -9.27 -9.09
CA ILE A 165 -2.83 -8.46 -7.89
C ILE A 165 -4.01 -8.66 -6.94
N THR A 166 -3.72 -8.86 -5.66
CA THR A 166 -4.73 -8.93 -4.59
C THR A 166 -4.99 -7.55 -4.03
N ILE A 167 -6.25 -7.22 -3.77
CA ILE A 167 -6.66 -5.99 -3.09
C ILE A 167 -7.19 -6.39 -1.71
N ASN A 168 -6.51 -5.96 -0.66
CA ASN A 168 -7.00 -5.99 0.72
C ASN A 168 -7.47 -4.61 1.13
N ALA A 169 -8.27 -4.51 2.20
CA ALA A 169 -8.74 -3.22 2.64
C ALA A 169 -8.69 -3.01 4.15
N LEU A 170 -8.52 -1.74 4.52
CA LEU A 170 -8.56 -1.21 5.87
C LEU A 170 -9.64 -0.12 5.94
N PRO A 171 -10.92 -0.47 6.15
CA PRO A 171 -11.95 0.52 6.43
C PRO A 171 -11.68 1.19 7.77
N ILE A 172 -11.69 2.54 7.76
CA ILE A 172 -11.49 3.37 8.94
C ILE A 172 -12.87 3.88 9.37
N LEU A 173 -13.41 3.29 10.44
CA LEU A 173 -14.77 3.62 10.91
C LEU A 173 -14.80 4.87 11.77
N CYS A 174 -13.73 5.15 12.46
CA CYS A 174 -13.64 6.22 13.42
C CYS A 174 -12.71 7.33 12.96
N ARG A 175 -13.26 8.55 12.89
CA ARG A 175 -12.51 9.81 12.85
C ARG A 175 -12.60 10.41 14.23
N PHE A 176 -11.52 10.52 14.97
CA PHE A 176 -11.49 11.13 16.32
C PHE A 176 -12.58 10.63 17.29
N CYS A 177 -13.27 9.55 16.99
CA CYS A 177 -14.23 8.77 17.78
C CYS A 177 -15.31 9.50 18.61
N ASP A 178 -15.41 10.81 18.50
CA ASP A 178 -16.42 11.63 19.21
C ASP A 178 -17.79 11.62 18.51
N THR A 179 -17.86 11.08 17.31
CA THR A 179 -19.10 10.97 16.52
C THR A 179 -19.30 9.54 16.00
N PRO A 180 -20.52 9.05 15.90
CA PRO A 180 -20.81 7.74 15.31
C PRO A 180 -20.23 7.61 13.90
N ALA A 181 -19.75 6.42 13.56
CA ALA A 181 -19.27 6.11 12.20
C ALA A 181 -20.30 6.50 11.16
N ARG A 182 -19.89 7.25 10.14
CA ARG A 182 -20.79 7.69 9.05
C ARG A 182 -21.30 6.49 8.23
N TYR A 183 -20.49 5.44 8.15
CA TYR A 183 -20.77 4.21 7.44
C TYR A 183 -20.43 3.02 8.37
N PRO A 184 -21.34 2.64 9.28
CA PRO A 184 -21.07 1.56 10.24
C PRO A 184 -20.82 0.20 9.55
N ASP A 185 -21.39 -0.01 8.36
CA ASP A 185 -21.22 -1.24 7.58
C ASP A 185 -20.08 -1.14 6.55
N LEU A 186 -19.13 -0.20 6.71
CA LEU A 186 -18.08 0.06 5.72
C LEU A 186 -17.23 -1.18 5.45
N GLY A 187 -16.96 -2.01 6.46
CA GLY A 187 -16.26 -3.27 6.31
C GLY A 187 -16.95 -4.21 5.32
N ALA A 188 -18.23 -4.46 5.51
CA ALA A 188 -19.02 -5.30 4.60
C ALA A 188 -19.11 -4.71 3.19
N ILE A 189 -19.22 -3.39 3.06
CA ILE A 189 -19.23 -2.71 1.75
C ILE A 189 -17.87 -2.88 1.05
N TYR A 190 -16.76 -2.82 1.79
CA TYR A 190 -15.43 -3.02 1.21
C TYR A 190 -15.20 -4.47 0.80
N GLU A 191 -15.73 -5.43 1.58
CA GLU A 191 -15.72 -6.84 1.19
C GLU A 191 -16.47 -7.10 -0.12
N GLU A 192 -17.62 -6.48 -0.32
CA GLU A 192 -18.41 -6.63 -1.53
C GLU A 192 -17.80 -5.93 -2.74
N ARG A 193 -17.33 -4.66 -2.56
CA ARG A 193 -17.09 -3.75 -3.69
C ARG A 193 -15.62 -3.47 -3.98
N ILE A 194 -14.72 -3.60 -3.00
CA ILE A 194 -13.33 -3.13 -3.13
C ILE A 194 -12.35 -4.29 -3.15
N ILE A 195 -12.37 -5.17 -2.16
CA ILE A 195 -11.38 -6.25 -2.08
C ILE A 195 -11.58 -7.27 -3.19
N GLY A 196 -10.49 -7.97 -3.52
CA GLY A 196 -10.53 -9.05 -4.51
C GLY A 196 -9.16 -9.65 -4.78
N GLY A 197 -9.16 -10.74 -5.53
CA GLY A 197 -7.97 -11.54 -5.75
C GLY A 197 -7.85 -12.69 -4.74
N ARG A 198 -6.74 -13.43 -4.86
CA ARG A 198 -6.55 -14.64 -4.07
C ARG A 198 -6.29 -14.31 -2.60
N GLY A 199 -7.18 -14.74 -1.72
CA GLY A 199 -7.00 -14.54 -0.30
C GLY A 199 -7.24 -13.12 0.18
N ALA A 200 -7.98 -12.31 -0.58
CA ALA A 200 -8.35 -10.97 -0.19
C ALA A 200 -9.14 -10.93 1.12
N PHE A 201 -8.85 -9.94 1.95
CA PHE A 201 -9.50 -9.78 3.26
C PHE A 201 -9.64 -8.31 3.66
N VAL A 202 -10.49 -8.08 4.65
CA VAL A 202 -10.69 -6.78 5.30
C VAL A 202 -10.22 -6.88 6.76
N VAL A 203 -9.52 -5.86 7.23
CA VAL A 203 -9.27 -5.60 8.65
C VAL A 203 -9.82 -4.21 8.95
N THR A 204 -10.75 -4.11 9.89
CA THR A 204 -11.40 -2.84 10.25
C THR A 204 -10.66 -2.17 11.39
N ALA A 205 -10.46 -0.84 11.29
CA ALA A 205 -10.03 0.00 12.39
C ALA A 205 -11.26 0.68 13.02
N GLU A 206 -11.61 0.29 14.25
CA GLU A 206 -12.83 0.76 14.94
C GLU A 206 -12.61 2.05 15.72
N SER A 207 -11.36 2.31 16.13
CA SER A 207 -10.99 3.48 16.90
C SER A 207 -9.61 4.01 16.49
N GLU A 208 -9.29 5.21 16.95
CA GLU A 208 -7.96 5.80 16.76
C GLU A 208 -6.87 4.92 17.41
N GLU A 209 -7.12 4.46 18.63
CA GLU A 209 -6.18 3.57 19.35
C GLU A 209 -6.02 2.21 18.64
N ASP A 210 -7.07 1.75 17.94
CA ASP A 210 -7.04 0.49 17.19
C ASP A 210 -6.36 0.61 15.84
N LEU A 211 -6.24 1.81 15.24
CA LEU A 211 -5.71 1.97 13.88
C LEU A 211 -4.30 1.39 13.74
N ALA A 212 -3.38 1.74 14.61
CA ALA A 212 -2.02 1.20 14.56
C ALA A 212 -1.98 -0.33 14.77
N ASN A 213 -2.87 -0.84 15.63
CA ASN A 213 -3.04 -2.28 15.84
C ASN A 213 -3.64 -2.97 14.61
N ALA A 214 -4.63 -2.37 13.98
CA ALA A 214 -5.27 -2.89 12.76
C ALA A 214 -4.27 -2.91 11.60
N ILE A 215 -3.51 -1.83 11.37
CA ILE A 215 -2.44 -1.77 10.37
C ILE A 215 -1.41 -2.87 10.62
N ARG A 216 -0.93 -3.02 11.87
CA ARG A 216 0.05 -4.04 12.20
C ARG A 216 -0.48 -5.46 11.95
N ARG A 217 -1.71 -5.79 12.40
CA ARG A 217 -2.35 -7.09 12.15
C ARG A 217 -2.45 -7.35 10.65
N LYS A 218 -2.88 -6.34 9.91
CA LYS A 218 -3.05 -6.43 8.46
C LYS A 218 -1.72 -6.68 7.75
N LEU A 219 -0.66 -5.93 8.07
CA LEU A 219 0.68 -6.14 7.51
C LEU A 219 1.22 -7.56 7.78
N ILE A 220 1.05 -8.08 9.00
CA ILE A 220 1.47 -9.45 9.34
C ILE A 220 0.74 -10.48 8.45
N LEU A 221 -0.58 -10.34 8.26
CA LEU A 221 -1.37 -11.23 7.41
C LEU A 221 -0.93 -11.14 5.94
N GLU A 222 -0.69 -9.94 5.42
CA GLU A 222 -0.23 -9.72 4.06
C GLU A 222 1.15 -10.32 3.83
N ILE A 223 2.09 -10.13 4.74
CA ILE A 223 3.46 -10.64 4.63
C ILE A 223 3.49 -12.17 4.77
N SER A 224 2.76 -12.73 5.74
CA SER A 224 2.73 -14.17 5.98
C SER A 224 1.87 -14.95 4.98
N GLY A 225 1.03 -14.28 4.18
CA GLY A 225 0.03 -14.94 3.35
C GLY A 225 -1.09 -15.60 4.15
N GLY A 226 -1.25 -15.21 5.41
CA GLY A 226 -2.28 -15.70 6.31
C GLY A 226 -3.67 -15.15 6.01
N PHE A 227 -4.68 -15.75 6.64
CA PHE A 227 -6.06 -15.25 6.62
C PHE A 227 -6.43 -14.77 8.01
N PRO A 228 -7.23 -13.71 8.15
CA PRO A 228 -7.82 -13.38 9.45
C PRO A 228 -8.64 -14.57 9.94
N ASP A 229 -8.38 -15.01 11.18
CA ASP A 229 -9.31 -15.94 11.82
C ASP A 229 -10.69 -15.28 11.91
N ARG A 230 -11.73 -15.97 11.43
CA ARG A 230 -13.11 -15.44 11.42
C ARG A 230 -13.62 -15.08 12.82
N ASP A 231 -13.00 -15.62 13.87
CA ASP A 231 -13.36 -15.37 15.26
C ASP A 231 -12.72 -14.07 15.85
N ILE A 232 -11.74 -13.46 15.17
CA ILE A 232 -11.09 -12.23 15.63
C ILE A 232 -11.76 -10.98 15.03
N ALA A 233 -12.54 -11.13 13.97
CA ALA A 233 -13.23 -10.02 13.31
C ALA A 233 -14.53 -9.58 14.02
N GLN A 234 -14.93 -10.23 15.15
CA GLN A 234 -16.15 -9.94 15.90
C GLN A 234 -15.93 -9.63 17.39
N LYS A 235 -14.70 -9.23 17.78
CA LYS A 235 -14.46 -8.77 19.17
C LYS A 235 -13.76 -7.44 19.19
#